data_ae3d0be8338eb305f7220290ff0af3d2
#
_entry.id   ae3d0be8338eb305f7220290ff0af3d2
#
_cell.length_a   1.000
_cell.length_b   1.000
_cell.length_c   1.000
_cell.angle_alpha   90.00
_cell.angle_beta   90.00
_cell.angle_gamma   90.00
#
_symmetry.space_group_name_H-M   'P 1'
#
loop_
_entity.id
_entity.type
_entity.pdbx_description
1 polymer ?
#
loop_
_entity_poly.entity_id
_entity_poly.type
_entity_poly.pdbx_seq_one_letter_code
_entity_poly.pdbx_strand_id
1 'polypeptide(L)'
;MGKSVPSYLRDTHQIEFVKIFRSLCGRHGRWEIWQDFITLAAIEISNAVDRSHAAERGKTYKMIAEKYKPDELHRFALMLQEVIAGMEQNSDQDFFGELYMVLELRNKHIGQCFTPYDACRLMADLTTLDIRTRIAQDGWVSVNDSACGSGAILTAFANACLRQDVNYQTSVFFVAQDVSYIAGLMCYLQLSLLGCAGYVVIGDTLLHPITALDRRGLIPQPDMDIWYTPFYFRDIWQGRRICAQMDLLLQSDNKPAGKVNTAVPTLPLQETKAGQLTLF
;
A
#
# COMPACT_ATOMS: atom_id res chain seq x y z
N MET A 1 4.00 34.66 4.29
CA MET A 1 3.60 34.74 2.87
C MET A 1 3.45 33.32 2.35
N GLY A 2 2.22 32.85 2.14
CA GLY A 2 1.95 31.51 1.61
C GLY A 2 2.40 31.45 0.16
N LYS A 3 3.27 30.49 -0.19
CA LYS A 3 3.57 30.18 -1.60
C LYS A 3 2.24 29.84 -2.29
N SER A 4 1.98 30.40 -3.47
CA SER A 4 0.81 30.05 -4.29
C SER A 4 0.76 28.54 -4.56
N VAL A 5 -0.44 27.99 -4.77
CA VAL A 5 -0.57 26.58 -5.22
C VAL A 5 0.25 26.43 -6.51
N PRO A 6 1.07 25.36 -6.65
CA PRO A 6 1.89 25.19 -7.84
C PRO A 6 1.05 25.14 -9.11
N SER A 7 1.44 25.87 -10.15
CA SER A 7 0.68 26.04 -11.39
C SER A 7 0.58 24.75 -12.24
N TYR A 8 1.34 23.71 -11.91
CA TYR A 8 1.31 22.40 -12.57
C TYR A 8 0.26 21.45 -11.98
N LEU A 9 -0.25 21.75 -10.78
CA LEU A 9 -1.34 20.98 -10.17
C LEU A 9 -2.65 21.32 -10.91
N ARG A 10 -3.23 20.36 -11.60
CA ARG A 10 -4.43 20.55 -12.43
C ARG A 10 -5.70 20.00 -11.81
N ASP A 11 -5.58 19.02 -10.94
CA ASP A 11 -6.71 18.41 -10.24
C ASP A 11 -7.28 19.41 -9.23
N THR A 12 -8.59 19.69 -9.33
CA THR A 12 -9.28 20.66 -8.48
C THR A 12 -9.33 20.20 -7.03
N HIS A 13 -9.46 18.88 -6.77
CA HIS A 13 -9.51 18.30 -5.44
C HIS A 13 -8.14 18.33 -4.77
N GLN A 14 -7.06 18.05 -5.51
CA GLN A 14 -5.71 18.24 -4.99
C GLN A 14 -5.42 19.71 -4.66
N ILE A 15 -5.89 20.66 -5.49
CA ILE A 15 -5.74 22.10 -5.22
C ILE A 15 -6.47 22.48 -3.92
N GLU A 16 -7.70 22.02 -3.72
CA GLU A 16 -8.47 22.32 -2.52
C GLU A 16 -7.88 21.66 -1.28
N PHE A 17 -7.46 20.41 -1.39
CA PHE A 17 -6.69 19.72 -0.35
C PHE A 17 -5.48 20.56 0.10
N VAL A 18 -4.67 21.06 -0.83
CA VAL A 18 -3.47 21.86 -0.53
C VAL A 18 -3.84 23.18 0.17
N LYS A 19 -4.95 23.81 -0.18
CA LYS A 19 -5.42 25.02 0.50
C LYS A 19 -5.80 24.73 1.96
N ILE A 20 -6.61 23.67 2.18
CA ILE A 20 -7.03 23.26 3.52
C ILE A 20 -5.79 22.86 4.36
N PHE A 21 -4.91 22.04 3.81
CA PHE A 21 -3.65 21.63 4.46
C PHE A 21 -2.82 22.84 4.90
N ARG A 22 -2.62 23.81 3.99
CA ARG A 22 -1.85 25.03 4.30
C ARG A 22 -2.49 25.90 5.36
N SER A 23 -3.81 25.86 5.51
CA SER A 23 -4.52 26.61 6.56
C SER A 23 -4.20 26.09 7.98
N LEU A 24 -3.72 24.86 8.10
CA LEU A 24 -3.24 24.26 9.35
C LEU A 24 -1.76 24.59 9.62
N CYS A 25 -0.99 24.94 8.56
CA CYS A 25 0.43 25.25 8.65
C CYS A 25 0.67 26.63 9.27
N GLY A 26 0.75 26.73 10.52
CA GLY A 26 1.02 27.99 11.27
C GLY A 26 1.20 27.65 12.74
N ARG A 27 0.37 26.74 13.21
CA ARG A 27 0.44 26.18 14.55
C ARG A 27 1.19 24.83 14.56
N HIS A 28 1.03 24.05 13.49
CA HIS A 28 1.60 22.73 13.34
C HIS A 28 2.63 22.67 12.20
N GLY A 29 3.61 21.79 12.31
CA GLY A 29 4.58 21.52 11.26
C GLY A 29 3.96 20.80 10.06
N ARG A 30 4.39 21.10 8.82
CA ARG A 30 3.85 20.45 7.62
C ARG A 30 3.93 18.92 7.68
N TRP A 31 5.09 18.41 8.10
CA TRP A 31 5.29 16.98 8.23
C TRP A 31 4.38 16.36 9.30
N GLU A 32 4.23 17.02 10.42
CA GLU A 32 3.31 16.61 11.48
C GLU A 32 1.86 16.53 11.00
N ILE A 33 1.35 17.59 10.33
CA ILE A 33 0.00 17.60 9.77
C ILE A 33 -0.18 16.44 8.78
N TRP A 34 0.81 16.19 7.92
CA TRP A 34 0.74 15.11 6.95
C TRP A 34 0.68 13.74 7.60
N GLN A 35 1.60 13.47 8.53
CA GLN A 35 1.63 12.20 9.25
C GLN A 35 0.34 11.97 10.04
N ASP A 36 -0.10 12.98 10.77
CA ASP A 36 -1.30 12.89 11.58
C ASP A 36 -2.56 12.71 10.72
N PHE A 37 -2.67 13.43 9.60
CA PHE A 37 -3.77 13.25 8.64
C PHE A 37 -3.81 11.84 8.05
N ILE A 38 -2.70 11.35 7.50
CA ILE A 38 -2.61 10.02 6.89
C ILE A 38 -2.93 8.95 7.93
N THR A 39 -2.40 9.07 9.16
CA THR A 39 -2.63 8.11 10.22
C THR A 39 -4.09 8.10 10.68
N LEU A 40 -4.69 9.27 10.92
CA LEU A 40 -6.10 9.37 11.33
C LEU A 40 -7.04 8.80 10.25
N ALA A 41 -6.84 9.16 8.98
CA ALA A 41 -7.64 8.66 7.86
C ALA A 41 -7.53 7.13 7.72
N ALA A 42 -6.31 6.57 7.85
CA ALA A 42 -6.09 5.13 7.79
C ALA A 42 -6.76 4.39 8.95
N ILE A 43 -6.68 4.94 10.17
CA ILE A 43 -7.33 4.35 11.35
C ILE A 43 -8.85 4.35 11.20
N GLU A 44 -9.46 5.42 10.70
CA GLU A 44 -10.91 5.49 10.48
C GLU A 44 -11.39 4.40 9.53
N ILE A 45 -10.75 4.24 8.37
CA ILE A 45 -11.11 3.19 7.41
C ILE A 45 -10.87 1.80 8.03
N SER A 46 -9.73 1.61 8.69
CA SER A 46 -9.37 0.33 9.27
C SER A 46 -10.32 -0.10 10.38
N ASN A 47 -10.65 0.79 11.32
CA ASN A 47 -11.52 0.47 12.45
C ASN A 47 -12.96 0.16 12.02
N ALA A 48 -13.38 0.60 10.84
CA ALA A 48 -14.68 0.27 10.28
C ALA A 48 -14.79 -1.22 9.90
N VAL A 49 -13.68 -1.89 9.58
CA VAL A 49 -13.67 -3.27 9.05
C VAL A 49 -12.81 -4.25 9.84
N ASP A 50 -11.69 -3.81 10.39
CA ASP A 50 -10.75 -4.63 11.17
C ASP A 50 -10.90 -4.40 12.66
N ARG A 51 -11.73 -5.21 13.28
CA ARG A 51 -12.02 -5.11 14.73
C ARG A 51 -10.88 -5.63 15.61
N SER A 52 -9.99 -6.45 15.08
CA SER A 52 -8.90 -7.06 15.85
C SER A 52 -7.87 -6.02 16.31
N HIS A 53 -7.61 -5.00 15.49
CA HIS A 53 -6.67 -3.92 15.79
C HIS A 53 -7.34 -2.61 16.26
N ALA A 54 -8.68 -2.55 16.25
CA ALA A 54 -9.43 -1.31 16.49
C ALA A 54 -9.16 -0.68 17.88
N ALA A 55 -8.94 -1.49 18.90
CA ALA A 55 -8.69 -0.99 20.26
C ALA A 55 -7.33 -0.28 20.38
N GLU A 56 -6.28 -0.81 19.74
CA GLU A 56 -4.94 -0.23 19.73
C GLU A 56 -4.89 1.00 18.85
N ARG A 57 -5.39 0.89 17.62
CA ARG A 57 -5.48 2.01 16.66
C ARG A 57 -6.33 3.16 17.21
N GLY A 58 -7.41 2.83 17.94
CA GLY A 58 -8.24 3.83 18.61
C GLY A 58 -7.52 4.63 19.70
N LYS A 59 -6.53 4.05 20.40
CA LYS A 59 -5.67 4.79 21.34
C LYS A 59 -4.78 5.78 20.59
N THR A 60 -4.14 5.33 19.50
CA THR A 60 -3.32 6.20 18.63
C THR A 60 -4.15 7.34 18.05
N TYR A 61 -5.38 7.05 17.58
CA TYR A 61 -6.31 8.06 17.10
C TYR A 61 -6.55 9.15 18.14
N LYS A 62 -6.89 8.77 19.38
CA LYS A 62 -7.14 9.73 20.45
C LYS A 62 -5.93 10.59 20.75
N MET A 63 -4.74 9.99 20.88
CA MET A 63 -3.51 10.72 21.15
C MET A 63 -3.21 11.77 20.07
N ILE A 64 -3.46 11.43 18.80
CA ILE A 64 -3.28 12.38 17.70
C ILE A 64 -4.36 13.46 17.75
N ALA A 65 -5.63 13.09 17.89
CA ALA A 65 -6.74 14.03 17.87
C ALA A 65 -6.64 15.08 19.00
N GLU A 66 -6.11 14.71 20.17
CA GLU A 66 -5.91 15.63 21.30
C GLU A 66 -4.93 16.78 21.02
N LYS A 67 -4.09 16.66 19.99
CA LYS A 67 -3.18 17.75 19.55
C LYS A 67 -3.92 18.91 18.87
N TYR A 68 -5.11 18.63 18.34
CA TYR A 68 -5.84 19.51 17.44
C TYR A 68 -7.12 20.05 18.08
N LYS A 69 -7.49 21.28 17.70
CA LYS A 69 -8.79 21.85 18.05
C LYS A 69 -9.91 21.22 17.20
N PRO A 70 -11.17 21.28 17.65
CA PRO A 70 -12.29 20.72 16.89
C PRO A 70 -12.39 21.28 15.44
N ASP A 71 -12.11 22.55 15.22
CA ASP A 71 -12.10 23.15 13.87
C ASP A 71 -10.93 22.66 13.00
N GLU A 72 -9.79 22.35 13.61
CA GLU A 72 -8.65 21.76 12.92
C GLU A 72 -8.94 20.28 12.53
N LEU A 73 -9.56 19.50 13.42
CA LEU A 73 -10.01 18.14 13.10
C LEU A 73 -11.09 18.14 12.01
N HIS A 74 -12.00 19.11 12.01
CA HIS A 74 -12.96 19.27 10.92
C HIS A 74 -12.25 19.48 9.57
N ARG A 75 -11.15 20.24 9.54
CA ARG A 75 -10.35 20.42 8.30
C ARG A 75 -9.72 19.11 7.83
N PHE A 76 -9.32 18.18 8.73
CA PHE A 76 -8.88 16.85 8.34
C PHE A 76 -10.00 16.05 7.67
N ALA A 77 -11.23 16.15 8.16
CA ALA A 77 -12.37 15.53 7.50
C ALA A 77 -12.63 16.13 6.10
N LEU A 78 -12.50 17.44 5.94
CA LEU A 78 -12.59 18.09 4.62
C LEU A 78 -11.44 17.65 3.69
N MET A 79 -10.22 17.50 4.21
CA MET A 79 -9.10 16.97 3.42
C MET A 79 -9.40 15.54 2.93
N LEU A 80 -9.95 14.67 3.78
CA LEU A 80 -10.35 13.32 3.39
C LEU A 80 -11.48 13.33 2.35
N GLN A 81 -12.42 14.24 2.46
CA GLN A 81 -13.47 14.46 1.45
C GLN A 81 -12.87 14.77 0.08
N GLU A 82 -11.86 15.65 0.02
CA GLU A 82 -11.19 16.00 -1.24
C GLU A 82 -10.41 14.80 -1.82
N VAL A 83 -9.80 13.96 -0.96
CA VAL A 83 -9.15 12.72 -1.41
C VAL A 83 -10.18 11.78 -2.06
N ILE A 84 -11.32 11.54 -1.38
CA ILE A 84 -12.38 10.66 -1.88
C ILE A 84 -12.92 11.20 -3.22
N ALA A 85 -13.29 12.47 -3.29
CA ALA A 85 -13.84 13.09 -4.49
C ALA A 85 -12.82 13.07 -5.66
N GLY A 86 -11.55 13.36 -5.40
CA GLY A 86 -10.49 13.29 -6.41
C GLY A 86 -10.27 11.87 -6.94
N MET A 87 -10.29 10.86 -6.06
CA MET A 87 -10.17 9.45 -6.47
C MET A 87 -11.42 8.94 -7.20
N GLU A 88 -12.61 9.42 -6.86
CA GLU A 88 -13.85 9.12 -7.60
C GLU A 88 -13.85 9.77 -9.00
N GLN A 89 -13.39 11.02 -9.10
CA GLN A 89 -13.28 11.72 -10.37
C GLN A 89 -12.25 11.10 -11.30
N ASN A 90 -11.11 10.68 -10.77
CA ASN A 90 -10.02 10.04 -11.50
C ASN A 90 -9.30 9.03 -10.62
N SER A 91 -9.59 7.75 -10.82
CA SER A 91 -8.92 6.65 -10.11
C SER A 91 -7.51 6.35 -10.66
N ASP A 92 -7.20 6.80 -11.89
CA ASP A 92 -5.94 6.49 -12.58
C ASP A 92 -4.87 7.58 -12.29
N GLN A 93 -4.53 7.73 -11.00
CA GLN A 93 -3.55 8.71 -10.49
C GLN A 93 -2.89 8.23 -9.19
N ASP A 94 -1.72 8.77 -8.87
CA ASP A 94 -1.11 8.67 -7.53
C ASP A 94 -1.42 9.91 -6.70
N PHE A 95 -2.64 9.98 -6.16
CA PHE A 95 -3.13 11.17 -5.45
C PHE A 95 -2.21 11.60 -4.31
N PHE A 96 -1.79 10.65 -3.46
CA PHE A 96 -0.95 10.97 -2.30
C PHE A 96 0.51 11.20 -2.67
N GLY A 97 1.07 10.44 -3.61
CA GLY A 97 2.45 10.64 -4.04
C GLY A 97 2.66 12.00 -4.69
N GLU A 98 1.71 12.43 -5.52
CA GLU A 98 1.73 13.78 -6.12
C GLU A 98 1.63 14.89 -5.06
N LEU A 99 0.69 14.77 -4.11
CA LEU A 99 0.56 15.72 -3.01
C LEU A 99 1.81 15.78 -2.14
N TYR A 100 2.40 14.63 -1.82
CA TYR A 100 3.63 14.55 -1.05
C TYR A 100 4.76 15.35 -1.70
N MET A 101 4.89 15.26 -3.03
CA MET A 101 5.88 16.00 -3.79
C MET A 101 5.56 17.50 -3.85
N VAL A 102 4.30 17.86 -4.08
CA VAL A 102 3.82 19.26 -4.15
C VAL A 102 3.98 20.00 -2.82
N LEU A 103 3.73 19.32 -1.72
CA LEU A 103 3.85 19.88 -0.38
C LEU A 103 5.31 19.96 0.12
N GLU A 104 6.27 19.52 -0.70
CA GLU A 104 7.71 19.53 -0.37
C GLU A 104 7.98 18.76 0.96
N LEU A 105 7.28 17.64 1.17
CA LEU A 105 7.38 16.85 2.40
C LEU A 105 8.62 15.95 2.43
N ARG A 106 9.46 16.02 1.40
CA ARG A 106 10.69 15.26 1.31
C ARG A 106 11.57 15.49 2.51
N ASN A 107 11.85 14.43 3.23
CA ASN A 107 12.95 14.42 4.17
C ASN A 107 14.25 14.22 3.37
N LYS A 108 15.08 15.28 3.29
CA LYS A 108 16.36 15.26 2.57
C LYS A 108 17.31 14.14 3.03
N HIS A 109 17.11 13.62 4.24
CA HIS A 109 17.94 12.57 4.81
C HIS A 109 17.49 11.14 4.46
N ILE A 110 16.23 10.94 4.06
CA ILE A 110 15.69 9.59 3.76
C ILE A 110 15.68 9.32 2.24
N GLY A 111 15.82 10.37 1.40
CA GLY A 111 15.93 10.19 -0.06
C GLY A 111 14.67 9.61 -0.73
N GLN A 112 13.54 9.57 -0.03
CA GLN A 112 12.31 8.98 -0.55
C GLN A 112 11.83 9.75 -1.77
N CYS A 113 11.75 9.06 -2.92
CA CYS A 113 11.30 9.60 -4.19
C CYS A 113 10.30 8.61 -4.77
N PHE A 114 9.06 9.06 -4.98
CA PHE A 114 8.04 8.23 -5.62
C PHE A 114 8.27 8.14 -7.13
N THR A 115 8.01 6.98 -7.68
CA THR A 115 8.09 6.73 -9.12
C THR A 115 7.04 7.57 -9.84
N PRO A 116 7.38 8.28 -10.92
CA PRO A 116 6.40 9.03 -11.70
C PRO A 116 5.24 8.12 -12.15
N TYR A 117 4.00 8.60 -12.02
CA TYR A 117 2.83 7.76 -12.26
C TYR A 117 2.74 7.22 -13.70
N ASP A 118 3.19 7.98 -14.70
CA ASP A 118 3.24 7.53 -16.09
C ASP A 118 4.17 6.30 -16.28
N ALA A 119 5.27 6.24 -15.53
CA ALA A 119 6.14 5.06 -15.51
C ALA A 119 5.44 3.87 -14.87
N CYS A 120 4.68 4.10 -13.77
CA CYS A 120 3.88 3.06 -13.13
C CYS A 120 2.81 2.52 -14.08
N ARG A 121 2.13 3.38 -14.85
CA ARG A 121 1.16 2.97 -15.88
C ARG A 121 1.78 2.08 -16.93
N LEU A 122 2.93 2.47 -17.49
CA LEU A 122 3.63 1.66 -18.47
C LEU A 122 4.00 0.28 -17.91
N MET A 123 4.56 0.22 -16.70
CA MET A 123 4.88 -1.05 -16.04
C MET A 123 3.64 -1.91 -15.81
N ALA A 124 2.55 -1.30 -15.36
CA ALA A 124 1.28 -1.98 -15.14
C ALA A 124 0.70 -2.55 -16.45
N ASP A 125 0.70 -1.77 -17.54
CA ASP A 125 0.22 -2.24 -18.84
C ASP A 125 1.05 -3.43 -19.35
N LEU A 126 2.37 -3.40 -19.19
CA LEU A 126 3.25 -4.51 -19.58
C LEU A 126 3.02 -5.77 -18.73
N THR A 127 2.79 -5.62 -17.43
CA THR A 127 2.60 -6.75 -16.50
C THR A 127 1.20 -7.37 -16.57
N THR A 128 0.24 -6.69 -17.16
CA THR A 128 -1.15 -7.16 -17.31
C THR A 128 -1.47 -7.71 -18.70
N LEU A 129 -0.53 -7.81 -19.63
CA LEU A 129 -0.76 -8.24 -21.01
C LEU A 129 -1.48 -9.60 -21.12
N ASP A 130 -1.20 -10.53 -20.21
CA ASP A 130 -1.77 -11.88 -20.16
C ASP A 130 -2.78 -12.09 -19.01
N ILE A 131 -3.20 -11.01 -18.36
CA ILE A 131 -3.97 -11.08 -17.11
C ILE A 131 -5.27 -11.88 -17.25
N ARG A 132 -5.98 -11.72 -18.36
CA ARG A 132 -7.23 -12.46 -18.62
C ARG A 132 -6.99 -13.96 -18.72
N THR A 133 -5.92 -14.36 -19.41
CA THR A 133 -5.55 -15.78 -19.55
C THR A 133 -5.20 -16.39 -18.20
N ARG A 134 -4.41 -15.68 -17.40
CA ARG A 134 -4.03 -16.13 -16.06
C ARG A 134 -5.23 -16.25 -15.13
N ILE A 135 -6.14 -15.28 -15.15
CA ILE A 135 -7.38 -15.35 -14.36
C ILE A 135 -8.28 -16.50 -14.83
N ALA A 136 -8.38 -16.74 -16.15
CA ALA A 136 -9.16 -17.86 -16.67
C ALA A 136 -8.60 -19.23 -16.24
N GLN A 137 -7.29 -19.34 -16.11
CA GLN A 137 -6.62 -20.57 -15.67
C GLN A 137 -6.69 -20.78 -14.15
N ASP A 138 -6.39 -19.72 -13.36
CA ASP A 138 -6.18 -19.80 -11.92
C ASP A 138 -7.38 -19.31 -11.10
N GLY A 139 -8.39 -18.73 -11.75
CA GLY A 139 -9.56 -18.12 -11.11
C GLY A 139 -9.28 -16.73 -10.51
N TRP A 140 -8.04 -16.42 -10.19
CA TRP A 140 -7.57 -15.13 -9.66
C TRP A 140 -6.04 -15.04 -9.71
N VAL A 141 -5.53 -13.82 -9.61
CA VAL A 141 -4.08 -13.54 -9.55
C VAL A 141 -3.75 -12.71 -8.33
N SER A 142 -2.49 -12.72 -7.90
CA SER A 142 -1.97 -11.77 -6.92
C SER A 142 -0.93 -10.85 -7.56
N VAL A 143 -0.88 -9.63 -7.07
CA VAL A 143 0.17 -8.66 -7.35
C VAL A 143 0.85 -8.27 -6.05
N ASN A 144 2.19 -8.26 -6.03
CA ASN A 144 2.99 -7.91 -4.87
C ASN A 144 3.93 -6.76 -5.19
N ASP A 145 3.92 -5.74 -4.33
CA ASP A 145 4.89 -4.66 -4.33
C ASP A 145 5.57 -4.58 -2.96
N SER A 146 6.83 -4.96 -2.94
CA SER A 146 7.64 -5.10 -1.71
C SER A 146 8.30 -3.80 -1.24
N ALA A 147 8.10 -2.69 -1.96
CA ALA A 147 8.56 -1.34 -1.62
C ALA A 147 7.54 -0.33 -2.16
N CYS A 148 6.28 -0.49 -1.72
CA CYS A 148 5.11 0.07 -2.39
C CYS A 148 5.02 1.61 -2.38
N GLY A 149 5.77 2.30 -1.51
CA GLY A 149 5.68 3.75 -1.42
C GLY A 149 4.24 4.22 -1.16
N SER A 150 3.77 5.16 -1.98
CA SER A 150 2.37 5.62 -1.96
C SER A 150 1.37 4.60 -2.53
N GLY A 151 1.83 3.53 -3.19
CA GLY A 151 0.99 2.55 -3.89
C GLY A 151 0.75 2.87 -5.37
N ALA A 152 1.55 3.74 -5.97
CA ALA A 152 1.40 4.19 -7.36
C ALA A 152 1.36 3.03 -8.37
N ILE A 153 2.26 2.04 -8.24
CA ILE A 153 2.31 0.87 -9.13
C ILE A 153 1.06 0.01 -8.98
N LEU A 154 0.60 -0.22 -7.75
CA LEU A 154 -0.58 -1.04 -7.49
C LEU A 154 -1.87 -0.35 -7.95
N THR A 155 -1.96 0.98 -7.79
CA THR A 155 -3.04 1.81 -8.34
C THR A 155 -3.06 1.73 -9.87
N ALA A 156 -1.91 1.88 -10.52
CA ALA A 156 -1.79 1.74 -11.97
C ALA A 156 -2.15 0.33 -12.45
N PHE A 157 -1.79 -0.71 -11.69
CA PHE A 157 -2.15 -2.10 -11.99
C PHE A 157 -3.68 -2.33 -11.92
N ALA A 158 -4.36 -1.80 -10.89
CA ALA A 158 -5.80 -1.88 -10.78
C ALA A 158 -6.49 -1.22 -12.00
N ASN A 159 -6.02 -0.04 -12.42
CA ASN A 159 -6.55 0.68 -13.58
C ASN A 159 -6.18 -0.01 -14.91
N ALA A 160 -5.02 -0.66 -15.03
CA ALA A 160 -4.67 -1.48 -16.19
C ALA A 160 -5.60 -2.69 -16.32
N CYS A 161 -6.02 -3.31 -15.22
CA CYS A 161 -7.04 -4.35 -15.21
C CYS A 161 -8.38 -3.83 -15.73
N LEU A 162 -8.83 -2.65 -15.27
CA LEU A 162 -10.07 -2.03 -15.76
C LEU A 162 -10.04 -1.76 -17.26
N ARG A 163 -8.91 -1.26 -17.80
CA ARG A 163 -8.74 -1.04 -19.25
C ARG A 163 -8.85 -2.33 -20.06
N GLN A 164 -8.69 -3.48 -19.43
CA GLN A 164 -8.84 -4.81 -20.02
C GLN A 164 -10.16 -5.50 -19.63
N ASP A 165 -11.16 -4.78 -19.12
CA ASP A 165 -12.44 -5.30 -18.62
C ASP A 165 -12.29 -6.40 -17.55
N VAL A 166 -11.24 -6.34 -16.74
CA VAL A 166 -11.02 -7.24 -15.61
C VAL A 166 -11.50 -6.58 -14.33
N ASN A 167 -12.45 -7.22 -13.64
CA ASN A 167 -12.85 -6.78 -12.31
C ASN A 167 -11.77 -7.17 -11.28
N TYR A 168 -10.85 -6.26 -10.99
CA TYR A 168 -9.76 -6.49 -10.04
C TYR A 168 -10.25 -6.73 -8.61
N GLN A 169 -11.42 -6.20 -8.22
CA GLN A 169 -11.96 -6.35 -6.86
C GLN A 169 -12.28 -7.80 -6.51
N THR A 170 -12.57 -8.62 -7.52
CA THR A 170 -12.89 -10.04 -7.37
C THR A 170 -11.82 -10.97 -7.92
N SER A 171 -10.93 -10.48 -8.79
CA SER A 171 -9.99 -11.32 -9.53
C SER A 171 -8.52 -11.05 -9.22
N VAL A 172 -8.21 -9.95 -8.51
CA VAL A 172 -6.82 -9.60 -8.14
C VAL A 172 -6.71 -9.41 -6.64
N PHE A 173 -5.69 -10.04 -6.03
CA PHE A 173 -5.35 -9.84 -4.63
C PHE A 173 -4.08 -9.00 -4.53
N PHE A 174 -4.17 -7.89 -3.77
CA PHE A 174 -3.12 -6.90 -3.65
C PHE A 174 -2.32 -7.12 -2.36
N VAL A 175 -1.01 -7.27 -2.49
CA VAL A 175 -0.08 -7.44 -1.39
C VAL A 175 0.96 -6.34 -1.47
N ALA A 176 1.09 -5.56 -0.42
CA ALA A 176 2.01 -4.44 -0.40
C ALA A 176 2.86 -4.43 0.88
N GLN A 177 4.09 -3.98 0.78
CA GLN A 177 4.97 -3.79 1.93
C GLN A 177 5.81 -2.54 1.76
N ASP A 178 6.01 -1.78 2.83
CA ASP A 178 6.96 -0.68 2.89
C ASP A 178 7.55 -0.54 4.30
N VAL A 179 8.82 -0.19 4.38
CA VAL A 179 9.49 0.07 5.66
C VAL A 179 9.03 1.38 6.29
N SER A 180 8.57 2.33 5.46
CA SER A 180 8.07 3.62 5.91
C SER A 180 6.60 3.51 6.33
N TYR A 181 6.31 3.75 7.61
CA TYR A 181 4.95 3.75 8.14
C TYR A 181 4.00 4.64 7.33
N ILE A 182 4.41 5.89 7.06
CA ILE A 182 3.55 6.85 6.34
C ILE A 182 3.36 6.47 4.87
N ALA A 183 4.40 5.98 4.19
CA ALA A 183 4.27 5.54 2.80
C ALA A 183 3.32 4.33 2.70
N GLY A 184 3.48 3.33 3.56
CA GLY A 184 2.57 2.19 3.60
C GLY A 184 1.12 2.59 3.90
N LEU A 185 0.89 3.56 4.80
CA LEU A 185 -0.47 4.07 5.06
C LEU A 185 -1.04 4.85 3.87
N MET A 186 -0.23 5.59 3.11
CA MET A 186 -0.66 6.22 1.86
C MET A 186 -1.12 5.17 0.85
N CYS A 187 -0.34 4.10 0.67
CA CYS A 187 -0.71 2.94 -0.14
C CYS A 187 -2.00 2.30 0.35
N TYR A 188 -2.13 2.04 1.65
CA TYR A 188 -3.32 1.49 2.26
C TYR A 188 -4.58 2.31 1.96
N LEU A 189 -4.50 3.64 2.09
CA LEU A 189 -5.60 4.54 1.79
C LEU A 189 -6.02 4.47 0.32
N GLN A 190 -5.07 4.55 -0.62
CA GLN A 190 -5.37 4.47 -2.05
C GLN A 190 -6.01 3.12 -2.42
N LEU A 191 -5.43 2.00 -1.98
CA LEU A 191 -5.98 0.67 -2.25
C LEU A 191 -7.37 0.47 -1.62
N SER A 192 -7.59 1.03 -0.42
CA SER A 192 -8.89 0.95 0.26
C SER A 192 -9.96 1.72 -0.49
N LEU A 193 -9.68 2.94 -0.95
CA LEU A 193 -10.61 3.79 -1.70
C LEU A 193 -10.90 3.22 -3.09
N LEU A 194 -9.96 2.57 -3.75
CA LEU A 194 -10.15 1.85 -5.00
C LEU A 194 -10.95 0.55 -4.83
N GLY A 195 -11.14 0.07 -3.61
CA GLY A 195 -11.76 -1.23 -3.35
C GLY A 195 -10.87 -2.41 -3.74
N CYS A 196 -9.56 -2.25 -3.72
CA CYS A 196 -8.61 -3.33 -3.92
C CYS A 196 -8.67 -4.31 -2.75
N ALA A 197 -8.83 -5.59 -3.03
CA ALA A 197 -8.82 -6.62 -1.99
C ALA A 197 -7.39 -7.02 -1.64
N GLY A 198 -6.99 -6.85 -0.40
CA GLY A 198 -5.62 -7.17 0.02
C GLY A 198 -5.21 -6.53 1.33
N TYR A 199 -3.94 -6.32 1.50
CA TYR A 199 -3.38 -5.69 2.70
C TYR A 199 -2.03 -5.03 2.43
N VAL A 200 -1.66 -4.14 3.33
CA VAL A 200 -0.35 -3.49 3.38
C VAL A 200 0.34 -3.85 4.68
N VAL A 201 1.62 -4.21 4.61
CA VAL A 201 2.47 -4.48 5.78
C VAL A 201 3.48 -3.36 5.95
N ILE A 202 3.61 -2.88 7.17
CA ILE A 202 4.67 -1.95 7.54
C ILE A 202 5.84 -2.78 8.09
N GLY A 203 6.95 -2.80 7.36
CA GLY A 203 8.09 -3.60 7.78
C GLY A 203 9.17 -3.74 6.72
N ASP A 204 10.32 -4.23 7.16
CA ASP A 204 11.49 -4.45 6.29
C ASP A 204 11.29 -5.73 5.46
N THR A 205 11.15 -5.57 4.16
CA THR A 205 10.95 -6.67 3.19
C THR A 205 12.16 -7.60 3.09
N LEU A 206 13.36 -7.11 3.33
CA LEU A 206 14.58 -7.93 3.24
C LEU A 206 14.71 -8.88 4.43
N LEU A 207 14.30 -8.42 5.62
CA LEU A 207 14.34 -9.20 6.84
C LEU A 207 13.10 -10.08 7.01
N HIS A 208 11.93 -9.56 6.66
CA HIS A 208 10.64 -10.21 6.85
C HIS A 208 9.75 -10.07 5.60
N PRO A 209 10.06 -10.80 4.50
CA PRO A 209 9.26 -10.72 3.27
C PRO A 209 7.87 -11.33 3.48
N ILE A 210 6.83 -10.61 3.13
CA ILE A 210 5.41 -11.03 3.23
C ILE A 210 5.17 -12.41 2.62
N THR A 211 5.80 -12.69 1.48
CA THR A 211 5.56 -13.88 0.67
C THR A 211 6.37 -15.09 1.10
N ALA A 212 7.05 -15.06 2.26
CA ALA A 212 7.90 -16.13 2.71
C ALA A 212 7.14 -17.45 2.98
N LEU A 213 5.91 -17.37 3.52
CA LEU A 213 5.07 -18.56 3.80
C LEU A 213 4.15 -18.92 2.63
N ASP A 214 3.61 -17.91 1.97
CA ASP A 214 2.70 -18.04 0.83
C ASP A 214 3.15 -17.14 -0.32
N ARG A 215 3.63 -17.75 -1.40
CA ARG A 215 4.15 -17.02 -2.59
C ARG A 215 3.10 -16.12 -3.25
N ARG A 216 1.80 -16.43 -3.10
CA ARG A 216 0.70 -15.59 -3.59
C ARG A 216 0.27 -14.51 -2.59
N GLY A 217 0.79 -14.56 -1.34
CA GLY A 217 0.52 -13.61 -0.28
C GLY A 217 -0.93 -13.59 0.22
N LEU A 218 -1.73 -14.65 -0.07
CA LEU A 218 -3.13 -14.70 0.35
C LEU A 218 -3.26 -14.88 1.86
N ILE A 219 -2.28 -15.57 2.46
CA ILE A 219 -2.18 -15.82 3.89
C ILE A 219 -1.05 -14.95 4.44
N PRO A 220 -1.37 -13.87 5.18
CA PRO A 220 -0.35 -13.03 5.80
C PRO A 220 0.38 -13.79 6.90
N GLN A 221 1.64 -13.42 7.15
CA GLN A 221 2.39 -13.98 8.27
C GLN A 221 1.87 -13.40 9.60
N PRO A 222 1.87 -14.20 10.68
CA PRO A 222 1.58 -13.68 12.03
C PRO A 222 2.67 -12.67 12.45
N ASP A 223 2.35 -11.83 13.42
CA ASP A 223 3.28 -10.87 14.06
C ASP A 223 3.81 -9.74 13.17
N MET A 224 3.13 -9.46 12.05
CA MET A 224 3.41 -8.29 11.20
C MET A 224 2.46 -7.13 11.52
N ASP A 225 2.91 -5.89 11.33
CA ASP A 225 2.02 -4.71 11.34
C ASP A 225 1.24 -4.65 10.02
N ILE A 226 0.03 -5.23 10.03
CA ILE A 226 -0.79 -5.46 8.85
C ILE A 226 -2.00 -4.52 8.84
N TRP A 227 -2.24 -3.89 7.68
CA TRP A 227 -3.37 -3.03 7.39
C TRP A 227 -4.25 -3.65 6.32
N TYR A 228 -5.35 -4.32 6.74
CA TYR A 228 -6.28 -4.96 5.82
C TYR A 228 -7.19 -3.95 5.15
N THR A 229 -7.26 -3.98 3.80
CA THR A 229 -8.22 -3.15 3.06
C THR A 229 -9.66 -3.63 3.31
N PRO A 230 -10.68 -2.78 3.14
CA PRO A 230 -12.08 -3.20 3.34
C PRO A 230 -12.48 -4.42 2.51
N PHE A 231 -11.98 -4.53 1.28
CA PHE A 231 -12.30 -5.63 0.37
C PHE A 231 -11.60 -6.95 0.70
N TYR A 232 -10.57 -6.92 1.55
CA TYR A 232 -9.97 -8.15 2.10
C TYR A 232 -11.01 -9.04 2.77
N PHE A 233 -12.00 -8.46 3.45
CA PHE A 233 -13.00 -9.19 4.23
C PHE A 233 -14.19 -9.71 3.42
N ARG A 234 -14.24 -9.49 2.09
CA ARG A 234 -15.32 -10.01 1.25
C ARG A 234 -15.31 -11.54 1.19
N ASP A 235 -16.51 -12.13 1.13
CA ASP A 235 -16.73 -13.58 1.17
C ASP A 235 -15.89 -14.36 0.15
N ILE A 236 -15.77 -13.84 -1.08
CA ILE A 236 -14.97 -14.47 -2.14
C ILE A 236 -13.50 -14.62 -1.74
N TRP A 237 -12.93 -13.61 -1.07
CA TRP A 237 -11.56 -13.64 -0.61
C TRP A 237 -11.39 -14.46 0.67
N GLN A 238 -12.40 -14.43 1.55
CA GLN A 238 -12.42 -15.29 2.73
C GLN A 238 -12.47 -16.77 2.33
N GLY A 239 -13.32 -17.14 1.37
CA GLY A 239 -13.39 -18.51 0.86
C GLY A 239 -12.04 -18.98 0.28
N ARG A 240 -11.38 -18.14 -0.53
CA ARG A 240 -10.06 -18.46 -1.09
C ARG A 240 -8.98 -18.66 -0.01
N ARG A 241 -8.99 -17.82 1.04
CA ARG A 241 -8.05 -18.00 2.18
C ARG A 241 -8.29 -19.30 2.92
N ILE A 242 -9.56 -19.66 3.16
CA ILE A 242 -9.90 -20.95 3.81
C ILE A 242 -9.37 -22.12 2.97
N CYS A 243 -9.62 -22.12 1.66
CA CYS A 243 -9.09 -23.17 0.78
C CYS A 243 -7.55 -23.22 0.83
N ALA A 244 -6.88 -22.08 0.72
CA ALA A 244 -5.41 -22.04 0.78
C ALA A 244 -4.85 -22.51 2.12
N GLN A 245 -5.51 -22.20 3.24
CA GLN A 245 -5.12 -22.71 4.57
C GLN A 245 -5.30 -24.21 4.67
N MET A 246 -6.39 -24.76 4.14
CA MET A 246 -6.60 -26.22 4.08
C MET A 246 -5.52 -26.92 3.25
N ASP A 247 -5.16 -26.34 2.09
CA ASP A 247 -4.10 -26.89 1.24
C ASP A 247 -2.74 -26.92 1.96
N LEU A 248 -2.41 -25.88 2.72
CA LEU A 248 -1.19 -25.84 3.52
C LEU A 248 -1.19 -26.92 4.62
N LEU A 249 -2.30 -27.13 5.30
CA LEU A 249 -2.44 -28.18 6.32
C LEU A 249 -2.27 -29.57 5.71
N LEU A 250 -2.94 -29.86 4.59
CA LEU A 250 -2.84 -31.15 3.91
C LEU A 250 -1.41 -31.43 3.38
N GLN A 251 -0.67 -30.39 2.97
CA GLN A 251 0.71 -30.52 2.54
C GLN A 251 1.67 -30.76 3.73
N SER A 252 1.36 -30.23 4.92
CA SER A 252 2.16 -30.47 6.13
C SER A 252 2.07 -31.92 6.61
N ASP A 253 0.88 -32.52 6.49
CA ASP A 253 0.66 -33.94 6.90
C ASP A 253 1.32 -34.93 5.93
N ASN A 254 1.58 -34.56 4.70
CA ASN A 254 2.21 -35.39 3.68
C ASN A 254 3.74 -35.25 3.59
N LYS A 255 4.38 -34.41 4.39
CA LYS A 255 5.85 -34.37 4.45
C LYS A 255 6.38 -35.47 5.36
N PRO A 256 7.15 -36.48 4.84
CA PRO A 256 7.90 -37.34 5.71
C PRO A 256 8.82 -36.52 6.58
N ALA A 257 8.96 -36.87 7.86
CA ALA A 257 9.84 -36.22 8.83
C ALA A 257 11.31 -36.23 8.33
N GLY A 258 11.62 -35.33 7.41
CA GLY A 258 12.94 -35.13 6.83
C GLY A 258 13.62 -33.96 7.56
N LYS A 259 14.83 -34.24 8.05
CA LYS A 259 15.72 -33.33 8.74
C LYS A 259 15.67 -31.93 8.08
N VAL A 260 15.30 -30.93 8.85
CA VAL A 260 15.45 -29.53 8.45
C VAL A 260 16.94 -29.25 8.23
N ASN A 261 17.32 -29.16 6.98
CA ASN A 261 18.68 -28.77 6.61
C ASN A 261 18.76 -27.25 6.72
N THR A 262 19.24 -26.76 7.84
CA THR A 262 19.46 -25.32 8.13
C THR A 262 20.69 -24.76 7.38
N ALA A 263 21.08 -25.34 6.27
CA ALA A 263 22.10 -24.76 5.41
C ALA A 263 21.49 -23.55 4.69
N VAL A 264 21.85 -22.35 5.11
CA VAL A 264 21.71 -21.13 4.31
C VAL A 264 22.34 -21.40 2.95
N PRO A 265 21.62 -21.27 1.82
CA PRO A 265 22.25 -21.47 0.52
C PRO A 265 23.31 -20.38 0.33
N THR A 266 24.56 -20.73 0.51
CA THR A 266 25.69 -19.92 0.07
C THR A 266 25.69 -19.94 -1.45
N LEU A 267 25.31 -18.81 -2.07
CA LEU A 267 25.49 -18.61 -3.50
C LEU A 267 26.99 -18.79 -3.81
N PRO A 268 27.36 -19.64 -4.76
CA PRO A 268 28.76 -19.82 -5.13
C PRO A 268 29.24 -18.52 -5.77
N LEU A 269 29.98 -17.73 -5.01
CA LEU A 269 30.70 -16.57 -5.55
C LEU A 269 31.89 -17.08 -6.34
N GLN A 270 31.98 -16.74 -7.62
CA GLN A 270 33.16 -17.00 -8.46
C GLN A 270 34.09 -15.80 -8.43
N GLU A 271 35.35 -16.04 -8.22
CA GLU A 271 36.38 -14.99 -8.28
C GLU A 271 36.94 -14.90 -9.69
N THR A 272 36.87 -13.71 -10.28
CA THR A 272 37.47 -13.44 -11.58
C THR A 272 39.01 -13.39 -11.47
N LYS A 273 39.73 -13.56 -12.61
CA LYS A 273 41.20 -13.41 -12.67
C LYS A 273 41.72 -12.06 -12.18
N ALA A 274 40.85 -11.06 -12.02
CA ALA A 274 41.15 -9.72 -11.50
C ALA A 274 40.83 -9.59 -10.00
N GLY A 275 40.42 -10.67 -9.29
CA GLY A 275 40.06 -10.65 -7.87
C GLY A 275 38.69 -10.05 -7.56
N GLN A 276 37.82 -9.88 -8.53
CA GLN A 276 36.45 -9.44 -8.30
C GLN A 276 35.51 -10.62 -8.08
N LEU A 277 34.65 -10.53 -7.08
CA LEU A 277 33.60 -11.50 -6.83
C LEU A 277 32.41 -11.24 -7.77
N THR A 278 31.93 -12.28 -8.47
CA THR A 278 30.76 -12.23 -9.34
C THR A 278 29.76 -13.32 -8.99
N LEU A 279 28.48 -13.03 -9.20
CA LEU A 279 27.36 -13.95 -9.01
C LEU A 279 27.02 -14.75 -10.28
N PHE A 280 27.69 -14.42 -11.44
CA PHE A 280 27.45 -15.04 -12.75
C PHE A 280 28.76 -15.37 -13.45
#